data_192e64c3a5234e30a896463f0850cb38
#
_entry.id   192e64c3a5234e30a896463f0850cb38
#
_cell.length_a   1.000
_cell.length_b   1.000
_cell.length_c   1.000
_cell.angle_alpha   90.00
_cell.angle_beta   90.00
_cell.angle_gamma   90.00
#
_symmetry.space_group_name_H-M   'P 1'
#
loop_
_entity.id
_entity.type
_entity.pdbx_description
1 polymer ?
#
loop_
_entity_poly.entity_id
_entity_poly.type
_entity_poly.pdbx_seq_one_letter_code
_entity_poly.pdbx_strand_id
1 'polypeptide(L)'
;PHITEQTKNNLRIAFWSLYAQKPIEKISIKEITELAGYNRGTFYLYYNDVYDLLHQIEEEILGKITDVLNDSLEKNDTFDLSGQMGILLDLMQTYETYAAVLLSDHGDPHFATRLKEVVWPLLNRYFVPSDGHDDYEMALLADFYLSGLLASVIRWLQNPKMTLEEFLDFMVRTIFPIPGSPQSYNSCGKSVQTPADKSAGTPLP
;
A
#
# COMPACT_ATOMS: atom_id res chain seq x y z
N PRO A 1 -22.39 26.45 3.65
CA PRO A 1 -21.61 25.26 3.24
C PRO A 1 -20.09 25.52 3.29
N HIS A 2 -19.61 26.61 2.69
CA HIS A 2 -18.17 26.90 2.57
C HIS A 2 -17.45 27.07 3.91
N ILE A 3 -18.02 27.76 4.88
CA ILE A 3 -17.40 28.00 6.21
C ILE A 3 -17.26 26.68 6.99
N THR A 4 -18.24 25.80 6.87
CA THR A 4 -18.24 24.49 7.55
C THR A 4 -17.10 23.60 7.04
N GLU A 5 -16.91 23.51 5.73
CA GLU A 5 -15.85 22.69 5.13
C GLU A 5 -14.46 23.27 5.44
N GLN A 6 -14.32 24.59 5.39
CA GLN A 6 -13.06 25.26 5.77
C GLN A 6 -12.70 24.99 7.24
N THR A 7 -13.68 25.01 8.13
CA THR A 7 -13.47 24.73 9.56
C THR A 7 -13.03 23.27 9.79
N LYS A 8 -13.72 22.31 9.15
CA LYS A 8 -13.32 20.90 9.20
C LYS A 8 -11.90 20.71 8.68
N ASN A 9 -11.59 21.29 7.53
CA ASN A 9 -10.26 21.18 6.93
C ASN A 9 -9.16 21.77 7.84
N ASN A 10 -9.38 22.91 8.47
CA ASN A 10 -8.42 23.51 9.38
C ASN A 10 -8.19 22.63 10.62
N LEU A 11 -9.25 22.03 11.20
CA LEU A 11 -9.13 21.08 12.31
C LEU A 11 -8.35 19.82 11.90
N ARG A 12 -8.60 19.31 10.69
CA ARG A 12 -7.88 18.15 10.13
C ARG A 12 -6.40 18.43 9.91
N ILE A 13 -6.07 19.57 9.33
CA ILE A 13 -4.68 20.00 9.13
C ILE A 13 -3.95 20.12 10.49
N ALA A 14 -4.58 20.75 11.47
CA ALA A 14 -4.01 20.87 12.80
C ALA A 14 -3.80 19.52 13.49
N PHE A 15 -4.80 18.66 13.45
CA PHE A 15 -4.67 17.28 13.94
C PHE A 15 -3.55 16.53 13.25
N TRP A 16 -3.51 16.58 11.90
CA TRP A 16 -2.52 15.86 11.11
C TRP A 16 -1.08 16.28 11.42
N SER A 17 -0.86 17.58 11.62
CA SER A 17 0.46 18.11 12.00
C SER A 17 0.93 17.60 13.36
N LEU A 18 0.01 17.33 14.29
CA LEU A 18 0.31 16.74 15.59
C LEU A 18 0.51 15.22 15.49
N TYR A 19 -0.34 14.54 14.73
CA TYR A 19 -0.30 13.09 14.57
C TYR A 19 0.96 12.61 13.84
N ALA A 20 1.50 13.41 12.93
CA ALA A 20 2.80 13.14 12.30
C ALA A 20 3.99 13.20 13.27
N GLN A 21 3.82 13.76 14.48
CA GLN A 21 4.90 13.97 15.45
C GLN A 21 4.78 13.11 16.70
N LYS A 22 3.58 12.66 17.05
CA LYS A 22 3.34 11.92 18.29
C LYS A 22 2.11 11.00 18.16
N PRO A 23 2.08 9.88 18.92
CA PRO A 23 0.95 8.97 18.89
C PRO A 23 -0.34 9.64 19.36
N ILE A 24 -1.47 9.11 18.85
CA ILE A 24 -2.81 9.71 19.01
C ILE A 24 -3.21 9.89 20.49
N GLU A 25 -2.80 8.98 21.38
CA GLU A 25 -3.09 9.02 22.82
C GLU A 25 -2.51 10.26 23.51
N LYS A 26 -1.52 10.89 22.89
CA LYS A 26 -0.86 12.11 23.39
C LYS A 26 -1.41 13.38 22.75
N ILE A 27 -2.42 13.27 21.88
CA ILE A 27 -3.03 14.42 21.21
C ILE A 27 -4.32 14.79 21.93
N SER A 28 -4.43 16.05 22.34
CA SER A 28 -5.64 16.57 22.99
C SER A 28 -6.44 17.45 22.05
N ILE A 29 -7.77 17.46 22.25
CA ILE A 29 -8.68 18.39 21.52
C ILE A 29 -8.26 19.84 21.73
N LYS A 30 -7.70 20.16 22.91
CA LYS A 30 -7.20 21.51 23.19
C LYS A 30 -6.08 21.91 22.23
N GLU A 31 -5.09 21.07 22.05
CA GLU A 31 -3.97 21.34 21.12
C GLU A 31 -4.44 21.51 19.68
N ILE A 32 -5.36 20.63 19.24
CA ILE A 32 -5.93 20.71 17.89
C ILE A 32 -6.65 22.05 17.68
N THR A 33 -7.51 22.42 18.64
CA THR A 33 -8.32 23.64 18.50
C THR A 33 -7.50 24.91 18.64
N GLU A 34 -6.49 24.95 19.52
CA GLU A 34 -5.56 26.05 19.63
C GLU A 34 -4.76 26.25 18.35
N LEU A 35 -4.24 25.16 17.77
CA LEU A 35 -3.48 25.20 16.52
C LEU A 35 -4.34 25.59 15.32
N ALA A 36 -5.59 25.16 15.29
CA ALA A 36 -6.55 25.48 14.21
C ALA A 36 -7.19 26.88 14.36
N GLY A 37 -7.01 27.56 15.50
CA GLY A 37 -7.60 28.86 15.77
C GLY A 37 -9.09 28.80 16.16
N TYR A 38 -9.54 27.70 16.76
CA TYR A 38 -10.94 27.48 17.18
C TYR A 38 -11.06 27.19 18.67
N ASN A 39 -12.29 27.09 19.16
CA ASN A 39 -12.60 26.62 20.50
C ASN A 39 -13.05 25.16 20.50
N ARG A 40 -13.07 24.51 21.68
CA ARG A 40 -13.51 23.10 21.81
C ARG A 40 -14.95 22.85 21.36
N GLY A 41 -15.83 23.83 21.55
CA GLY A 41 -17.22 23.71 21.08
C GLY A 41 -17.31 23.55 19.57
N THR A 42 -16.45 24.26 18.82
CA THR A 42 -16.33 24.11 17.36
C THR A 42 -15.88 22.71 16.98
N PHE A 43 -14.94 22.10 17.70
CA PHE A 43 -14.50 20.72 17.46
C PHE A 43 -15.67 19.73 17.59
N TYR A 44 -16.42 19.82 18.68
CA TYR A 44 -17.55 18.91 18.97
C TYR A 44 -18.76 19.06 18.04
N LEU A 45 -18.78 20.10 17.19
CA LEU A 45 -19.78 20.19 16.11
C LEU A 45 -19.53 19.16 14.99
N TYR A 46 -18.30 18.66 14.87
CA TYR A 46 -17.88 17.83 13.74
C TYR A 46 -17.36 16.46 14.16
N TYR A 47 -16.78 16.34 15.35
CA TYR A 47 -16.09 15.15 15.84
C TYR A 47 -16.43 14.89 17.30
N ASN A 48 -16.64 13.62 17.65
CA ASN A 48 -16.90 13.21 19.02
C ASN A 48 -15.61 13.28 19.88
N ASP A 49 -14.50 12.82 19.30
CA ASP A 49 -13.20 12.81 19.92
C ASP A 49 -12.08 12.78 18.86
N VAL A 50 -10.82 12.60 19.29
CA VAL A 50 -9.66 12.58 18.41
C VAL A 50 -9.64 11.32 17.54
N TYR A 51 -10.15 10.20 18.05
CA TYR A 51 -10.21 8.95 17.31
C TYR A 51 -11.28 9.01 16.22
N ASP A 52 -12.43 9.64 16.49
CA ASP A 52 -13.48 9.89 15.48
C ASP A 52 -12.94 10.77 14.34
N LEU A 53 -12.12 11.78 14.65
CA LEU A 53 -11.48 12.62 13.64
C LEU A 53 -10.51 11.80 12.79
N LEU A 54 -9.66 10.95 13.39
CA LEU A 54 -8.78 10.06 12.66
C LEU A 54 -9.56 9.11 11.75
N HIS A 55 -10.58 8.45 12.31
CA HIS A 55 -11.43 7.50 11.58
C HIS A 55 -12.08 8.15 10.35
N GLN A 56 -12.62 9.38 10.48
CA GLN A 56 -13.21 10.08 9.34
C GLN A 56 -12.18 10.41 8.24
N ILE A 57 -10.92 10.70 8.61
CA ILE A 57 -9.83 10.89 7.64
C ILE A 57 -9.53 9.56 6.91
N GLU A 58 -9.41 8.48 7.66
CA GLU A 58 -9.12 7.15 7.12
C GLU A 58 -10.21 6.66 6.17
N GLU A 59 -11.47 6.81 6.56
CA GLU A 59 -12.62 6.46 5.70
C GLU A 59 -12.62 7.25 4.39
N GLU A 60 -12.29 8.54 4.45
CA GLU A 60 -12.22 9.35 3.22
C GLU A 60 -11.08 8.87 2.30
N ILE A 61 -9.92 8.54 2.87
CA ILE A 61 -8.77 8.03 2.09
C ILE A 61 -9.12 6.68 1.47
N LEU A 62 -9.63 5.74 2.27
CA LEU A 62 -10.01 4.41 1.78
C LEU A 62 -11.12 4.49 0.73
N GLY A 63 -12.12 5.36 0.93
CA GLY A 63 -13.18 5.60 -0.03
C GLY A 63 -12.64 6.08 -1.38
N LYS A 64 -11.73 7.05 -1.38
CA LYS A 64 -11.13 7.55 -2.63
C LYS A 64 -10.23 6.51 -3.31
N ILE A 65 -9.50 5.70 -2.53
CA ILE A 65 -8.74 4.57 -3.07
C ILE A 65 -9.71 3.56 -3.73
N THR A 66 -10.80 3.23 -3.04
CA THR A 66 -11.84 2.33 -3.54
C THR A 66 -12.44 2.83 -4.86
N ASP A 67 -12.80 4.11 -4.93
CA ASP A 67 -13.36 4.72 -6.14
C ASP A 67 -12.41 4.61 -7.33
N VAL A 68 -11.12 4.93 -7.13
CA VAL A 68 -10.09 4.84 -8.15
C VAL A 68 -9.87 3.40 -8.61
N LEU A 69 -9.84 2.44 -7.69
CA LEU A 69 -9.65 1.02 -8.01
C LEU A 69 -10.86 0.44 -8.73
N ASN A 70 -12.08 0.77 -8.32
CA ASN A 70 -13.31 0.33 -8.98
C ASN A 70 -13.40 0.87 -10.41
N ASP A 71 -13.08 2.15 -10.61
CA ASP A 71 -13.04 2.77 -11.94
C ASP A 71 -12.04 2.07 -12.87
N SER A 72 -10.92 1.62 -12.32
CA SER A 72 -9.91 0.83 -13.04
C SER A 72 -10.40 -0.58 -13.38
N LEU A 73 -11.14 -1.20 -12.45
CA LEU A 73 -11.70 -2.54 -12.63
C LEU A 73 -12.84 -2.58 -13.65
N GLU A 74 -13.65 -1.52 -13.73
CA GLU A 74 -14.78 -1.43 -14.66
C GLU A 74 -14.35 -1.15 -16.10
N LYS A 75 -13.29 -0.36 -16.29
CA LYS A 75 -12.89 0.12 -17.63
C LYS A 75 -12.03 -0.83 -18.42
N ASN A 76 -11.38 -1.80 -17.80
CA ASN A 76 -10.37 -2.63 -18.45
C ASN A 76 -10.54 -4.12 -18.13
N ASP A 77 -10.79 -4.94 -19.15
CA ASP A 77 -10.72 -6.40 -19.03
C ASP A 77 -9.28 -6.93 -18.94
N THR A 78 -8.32 -6.14 -19.40
CA THR A 78 -6.89 -6.45 -19.34
C THR A 78 -6.16 -5.38 -18.54
N PHE A 79 -5.21 -5.80 -17.70
CA PHE A 79 -4.35 -4.87 -16.97
C PHE A 79 -3.47 -4.09 -17.97
N ASP A 80 -3.86 -2.86 -18.26
CA ASP A 80 -3.00 -1.93 -19.02
C ASP A 80 -2.09 -1.19 -18.02
N LEU A 81 -0.85 -1.68 -17.94
CA LEU A 81 0.16 -1.12 -17.05
C LEU A 81 0.38 0.38 -17.31
N SER A 82 0.41 0.80 -18.58
CA SER A 82 0.71 2.19 -18.94
C SER A 82 -0.41 3.14 -18.53
N GLY A 83 -1.68 2.75 -18.77
CA GLY A 83 -2.85 3.55 -18.38
C GLY A 83 -3.06 3.59 -16.86
N GLN A 84 -2.82 2.48 -16.17
CA GLN A 84 -3.05 2.38 -14.72
C GLN A 84 -1.89 2.91 -13.89
N MET A 85 -0.66 2.93 -14.42
CA MET A 85 0.50 3.52 -13.77
C MET A 85 0.28 4.99 -13.43
N GLY A 86 -0.29 5.76 -14.36
CA GLY A 86 -0.63 7.17 -14.14
C GLY A 86 -1.59 7.36 -12.97
N ILE A 87 -2.61 6.52 -12.86
CA ILE A 87 -3.59 6.56 -11.77
C ILE A 87 -2.95 6.20 -10.44
N LEU A 88 -2.12 5.15 -10.41
CA LEU A 88 -1.39 4.75 -9.19
C LEU A 88 -0.40 5.82 -8.74
N LEU A 89 0.31 6.46 -9.68
CA LEU A 89 1.21 7.57 -9.40
C LEU A 89 0.46 8.75 -8.78
N ASP A 90 -0.65 9.16 -9.38
CA ASP A 90 -1.47 10.28 -8.89
C ASP A 90 -2.04 9.99 -7.51
N LEU A 91 -2.56 8.78 -7.30
CA LEU A 91 -3.06 8.32 -6.01
C LEU A 91 -1.97 8.36 -4.93
N MET A 92 -0.81 7.76 -5.22
CA MET A 92 0.30 7.73 -4.27
C MET A 92 0.86 9.12 -3.97
N GLN A 93 1.03 9.98 -4.97
CA GLN A 93 1.48 11.35 -4.76
C GLN A 93 0.48 12.15 -3.91
N THR A 94 -0.81 11.98 -4.16
CA THR A 94 -1.86 12.67 -3.41
C THR A 94 -1.87 12.26 -1.93
N TYR A 95 -1.62 10.98 -1.63
CA TYR A 95 -1.73 10.42 -0.27
C TYR A 95 -0.39 10.05 0.38
N GLU A 96 0.76 10.35 -0.24
CA GLU A 96 2.09 10.01 0.27
C GLU A 96 2.28 10.43 1.74
N THR A 97 1.96 11.69 2.05
CA THR A 97 2.10 12.23 3.41
C THR A 97 1.20 11.51 4.41
N TYR A 98 -0.02 11.15 3.99
CA TYR A 98 -0.95 10.40 4.83
C TYR A 98 -0.50 8.96 5.00
N ALA A 99 -0.12 8.30 3.92
CA ALA A 99 0.37 6.93 3.94
C ALA A 99 1.62 6.78 4.82
N ALA A 100 2.56 7.72 4.74
CA ALA A 100 3.77 7.70 5.56
C ALA A 100 3.47 7.72 7.07
N VAL A 101 2.42 8.43 7.49
CA VAL A 101 2.01 8.52 8.90
C VAL A 101 1.12 7.34 9.30
N LEU A 102 0.09 7.03 8.50
CA LEU A 102 -0.87 5.95 8.80
C LEU A 102 -0.23 4.56 8.79
N LEU A 103 0.81 4.36 7.98
CA LEU A 103 1.56 3.10 7.88
C LEU A 103 2.84 3.10 8.72
N SER A 104 3.06 4.12 9.56
CA SER A 104 4.19 4.16 10.51
C SER A 104 3.90 3.32 11.75
N ASP A 105 4.92 3.15 12.61
CA ASP A 105 4.80 2.48 13.90
C ASP A 105 3.80 3.17 14.86
N HIS A 106 3.40 4.40 14.58
CA HIS A 106 2.43 5.18 15.34
C HIS A 106 1.05 5.25 14.68
N GLY A 107 0.93 4.69 13.46
CA GLY A 107 -0.33 4.64 12.72
C GLY A 107 -1.35 3.68 13.34
N ASP A 108 -2.60 3.74 12.84
CA ASP A 108 -3.63 2.78 13.24
C ASP A 108 -3.38 1.41 12.58
N PRO A 109 -3.13 0.34 13.37
CA PRO A 109 -2.97 -1.01 12.81
C PRO A 109 -4.19 -1.49 12.01
N HIS A 110 -5.38 -1.01 12.34
CA HIS A 110 -6.62 -1.36 11.63
C HIS A 110 -6.68 -0.74 10.23
N PHE A 111 -6.05 0.44 10.03
CA PHE A 111 -5.98 1.07 8.71
C PHE A 111 -5.26 0.19 7.70
N ALA A 112 -4.13 -0.41 8.07
CA ALA A 112 -3.38 -1.32 7.21
C ALA A 112 -4.21 -2.55 6.80
N THR A 113 -5.02 -3.10 7.72
CA THR A 113 -5.92 -4.22 7.44
C THR A 113 -7.01 -3.82 6.46
N ARG A 114 -7.69 -2.70 6.69
CA ARG A 114 -8.74 -2.18 5.80
C ARG A 114 -8.19 -1.81 4.42
N LEU A 115 -6.98 -1.25 4.35
CA LEU A 115 -6.31 -0.97 3.08
C LEU A 115 -6.06 -2.25 2.27
N LYS A 116 -5.66 -3.34 2.92
CA LYS A 116 -5.51 -4.65 2.26
C LYS A 116 -6.83 -5.15 1.67
N GLU A 117 -7.93 -5.02 2.41
CA GLU A 117 -9.27 -5.41 1.93
C GLU A 117 -9.69 -4.61 0.69
N VAL A 118 -9.40 -3.32 0.66
CA VAL A 118 -9.67 -2.44 -0.49
C VAL A 118 -8.83 -2.80 -1.72
N VAL A 119 -7.56 -3.16 -1.51
CA VAL A 119 -6.62 -3.45 -2.62
C VAL A 119 -6.78 -4.88 -3.15
N TRP A 120 -7.26 -5.82 -2.34
CA TRP A 120 -7.34 -7.23 -2.70
C TRP A 120 -8.10 -7.53 -4.01
N PRO A 121 -9.27 -6.94 -4.32
CA PRO A 121 -9.98 -7.20 -5.57
C PRO A 121 -9.13 -6.91 -6.81
N LEU A 122 -8.31 -5.86 -6.78
CA LEU A 122 -7.40 -5.54 -7.88
C LEU A 122 -6.31 -6.60 -8.04
N LEU A 123 -5.65 -6.98 -6.94
CA LEU A 123 -4.59 -7.99 -6.98
C LEU A 123 -5.13 -9.35 -7.42
N ASN A 124 -6.26 -9.76 -6.88
CA ASN A 124 -6.91 -11.02 -7.22
C ASN A 124 -7.25 -11.09 -8.71
N ARG A 125 -7.79 -10.01 -9.28
CA ARG A 125 -8.21 -10.01 -10.70
C ARG A 125 -7.04 -10.12 -11.67
N TYR A 126 -5.92 -9.45 -11.38
CA TYR A 126 -4.85 -9.28 -12.39
C TYR A 126 -3.57 -10.05 -12.10
N PHE A 127 -3.31 -10.40 -10.86
CA PHE A 127 -2.00 -10.92 -10.47
C PHE A 127 -2.02 -12.28 -9.79
N VAL A 128 -3.18 -12.72 -9.29
CA VAL A 128 -3.29 -14.00 -8.61
C VAL A 128 -3.90 -15.02 -9.56
N PRO A 129 -3.24 -16.17 -9.82
CA PRO A 129 -3.84 -17.25 -10.55
C PRO A 129 -5.06 -17.78 -9.79
N SER A 130 -6.25 -17.67 -10.37
CA SER A 130 -7.50 -18.11 -9.73
C SER A 130 -7.86 -19.56 -10.04
N ASP A 131 -7.16 -20.20 -10.99
CA ASP A 131 -7.52 -21.52 -11.47
C ASP A 131 -7.07 -22.60 -10.50
N GLY A 132 -8.04 -23.25 -9.85
CA GLY A 132 -7.83 -24.46 -9.07
C GLY A 132 -7.54 -24.24 -7.58
N HIS A 133 -7.67 -23.03 -7.07
CA HIS A 133 -7.49 -22.72 -5.64
C HIS A 133 -8.83 -22.71 -4.89
N ASP A 134 -8.85 -23.26 -3.70
CA ASP A 134 -9.98 -23.14 -2.78
C ASP A 134 -9.93 -21.81 -1.98
N ASP A 135 -11.00 -21.53 -1.21
CA ASP A 135 -11.13 -20.28 -0.44
C ASP A 135 -9.99 -20.08 0.56
N TYR A 136 -9.46 -21.17 1.16
CA TYR A 136 -8.37 -21.11 2.12
C TYR A 136 -7.04 -20.79 1.43
N GLU A 137 -6.77 -21.43 0.31
CA GLU A 137 -5.58 -21.15 -0.51
C GLU A 137 -5.59 -19.70 -1.01
N MET A 138 -6.75 -19.21 -1.44
CA MET A 138 -6.92 -17.81 -1.84
C MET A 138 -6.67 -16.83 -0.69
N ALA A 139 -7.10 -17.16 0.53
CA ALA A 139 -6.79 -16.34 1.71
C ALA A 139 -5.28 -16.30 2.02
N LEU A 140 -4.58 -17.43 1.90
CA LEU A 140 -3.12 -17.48 2.07
C LEU A 140 -2.38 -16.66 1.01
N LEU A 141 -2.83 -16.72 -0.24
CA LEU A 141 -2.27 -15.90 -1.32
C LEU A 141 -2.51 -14.41 -1.06
N ALA A 142 -3.71 -14.04 -0.62
CA ALA A 142 -4.04 -12.66 -0.24
C ALA A 142 -3.10 -12.16 0.86
N ASP A 143 -2.92 -12.91 1.92
CA ASP A 143 -2.03 -12.54 3.02
C ASP A 143 -0.59 -12.37 2.55
N PHE A 144 -0.10 -13.25 1.69
CA PHE A 144 1.25 -13.20 1.15
C PHE A 144 1.46 -11.95 0.27
N TYR A 145 0.62 -11.76 -0.75
CA TYR A 145 0.77 -10.64 -1.69
C TYR A 145 0.54 -9.29 -1.02
N LEU A 146 -0.53 -9.15 -0.24
CA LEU A 146 -0.87 -7.88 0.40
C LEU A 146 0.13 -7.48 1.48
N SER A 147 0.62 -8.45 2.27
CA SER A 147 1.64 -8.15 3.29
C SER A 147 2.97 -7.79 2.68
N GLY A 148 3.40 -8.50 1.62
CA GLY A 148 4.62 -8.18 0.89
C GLY A 148 4.56 -6.82 0.20
N LEU A 149 3.43 -6.52 -0.46
CA LEU A 149 3.19 -5.23 -1.09
C LEU A 149 3.26 -4.10 -0.06
N LEU A 150 2.51 -4.22 1.03
CA LEU A 150 2.46 -3.21 2.08
C LEU A 150 3.82 -2.99 2.72
N ALA A 151 4.55 -4.06 3.05
CA ALA A 151 5.90 -3.97 3.59
C ALA A 151 6.89 -3.27 2.64
N SER A 152 6.74 -3.49 1.33
CA SER A 152 7.56 -2.83 0.30
C SER A 152 7.25 -1.34 0.20
N VAL A 153 5.98 -0.98 0.23
CA VAL A 153 5.53 0.44 0.24
C VAL A 153 6.04 1.15 1.50
N ILE A 154 5.86 0.56 2.68
CA ILE A 154 6.35 1.13 3.95
C ILE A 154 7.86 1.35 3.90
N ARG A 155 8.62 0.37 3.43
CA ARG A 155 10.09 0.48 3.30
C ARG A 155 10.49 1.60 2.35
N TRP A 156 9.79 1.75 1.23
CA TRP A 156 10.04 2.81 0.28
C TRP A 156 9.71 4.19 0.88
N LEU A 157 8.57 4.35 1.54
CA LEU A 157 8.17 5.59 2.20
C LEU A 157 9.17 6.02 3.30
N GLN A 158 9.71 5.07 4.07
CA GLN A 158 10.66 5.35 5.14
C GLN A 158 12.06 5.74 4.63
N ASN A 159 12.46 5.24 3.46
CA ASN A 159 13.80 5.49 2.91
C ASN A 159 13.79 5.38 1.37
N PRO A 160 13.26 6.38 0.68
CA PRO A 160 13.14 6.37 -0.78
C PRO A 160 14.53 6.46 -1.43
N LYS A 161 14.98 5.36 -2.07
CA LYS A 161 16.25 5.27 -2.83
C LYS A 161 16.00 5.31 -4.34
N MET A 162 14.78 5.36 -4.76
CA MET A 162 14.32 5.46 -6.14
C MET A 162 13.08 6.34 -6.18
N THR A 163 12.77 6.89 -7.34
CA THR A 163 11.54 7.67 -7.52
C THR A 163 10.31 6.78 -7.37
N LEU A 164 9.15 7.38 -7.15
CA LEU A 164 7.88 6.65 -7.08
C LEU A 164 7.61 5.86 -8.37
N GLU A 165 7.89 6.46 -9.53
CA GLU A 165 7.73 5.83 -10.84
C GLU A 165 8.64 4.59 -10.97
N GLU A 166 9.92 4.71 -10.61
CA GLU A 166 10.87 3.59 -10.60
C GLU A 166 10.45 2.50 -9.63
N PHE A 167 9.91 2.86 -8.45
CA PHE A 167 9.40 1.91 -7.48
C PHE A 167 8.21 1.13 -8.01
N LEU A 168 7.22 1.80 -8.58
CA LEU A 168 6.03 1.16 -9.15
C LEU A 168 6.39 0.26 -10.34
N ASP A 169 7.26 0.73 -11.25
CA ASP A 169 7.75 -0.06 -12.37
C ASP A 169 8.47 -1.33 -11.89
N PHE A 170 9.34 -1.20 -10.87
CA PHE A 170 10.00 -2.33 -10.24
C PHE A 170 9.01 -3.33 -9.63
N MET A 171 8.01 -2.84 -8.88
CA MET A 171 7.00 -3.69 -8.25
C MET A 171 6.22 -4.49 -9.29
N VAL A 172 5.75 -3.82 -10.34
CA VAL A 172 4.94 -4.47 -11.37
C VAL A 172 5.75 -5.50 -12.16
N ARG A 173 6.95 -5.13 -12.63
CA ARG A 173 7.75 -6.03 -13.45
C ARG A 173 8.35 -7.21 -12.69
N THR A 174 8.66 -7.02 -11.41
CA THR A 174 9.43 -8.01 -10.65
C THR A 174 8.56 -8.87 -9.75
N ILE A 175 7.57 -8.27 -9.10
CA ILE A 175 6.76 -8.93 -8.07
C ILE A 175 5.44 -9.42 -8.66
N PHE A 176 4.90 -8.69 -9.63
CA PHE A 176 3.65 -9.04 -10.28
C PHE A 176 3.88 -9.37 -11.78
N PRO A 177 4.42 -10.56 -12.10
CA PRO A 177 4.60 -10.95 -13.49
C PRO A 177 3.25 -11.03 -14.18
N ILE A 178 3.03 -10.19 -15.18
CA ILE A 178 1.81 -10.21 -15.99
C ILE A 178 1.82 -11.51 -16.81
N PRO A 179 0.78 -12.37 -16.70
CA PRO A 179 0.68 -13.55 -17.53
C PRO A 179 0.74 -13.16 -19.01
N GLY A 180 1.74 -13.66 -19.76
CA GLY A 180 1.91 -13.38 -21.19
C GLY A 180 2.97 -12.34 -21.55
N SER A 181 3.61 -11.66 -20.62
CA SER A 181 4.84 -10.92 -20.93
C SER A 181 6.01 -11.90 -21.07
N PRO A 182 6.88 -11.76 -22.10
CA PRO A 182 8.06 -12.60 -22.24
C PRO A 182 9.08 -12.21 -21.15
N GLN A 183 8.92 -12.75 -19.97
CA GLN A 183 9.98 -12.72 -19.00
C GLN A 183 11.03 -13.74 -19.41
N SER A 184 12.13 -13.24 -19.92
CA SER A 184 13.35 -14.01 -20.05
C SER A 184 13.77 -14.51 -18.67
N TYR A 185 13.50 -15.77 -18.39
CA TYR A 185 14.23 -16.55 -17.41
C TYR A 185 15.69 -16.59 -17.86
N ASN A 186 16.41 -15.49 -17.71
CA ASN A 186 17.85 -15.47 -17.90
C ASN A 186 18.53 -15.66 -16.56
N SER A 187 19.02 -16.90 -16.44
CA SER A 187 20.25 -17.28 -15.77
C SER A 187 20.30 -17.16 -14.24
N CYS A 188 19.83 -18.20 -13.58
CA CYS A 188 20.61 -18.78 -12.52
C CYS A 188 20.97 -20.24 -12.88
N GLY A 189 21.55 -20.42 -14.08
CA GLY A 189 22.18 -21.64 -14.53
C GLY A 189 23.68 -21.58 -14.31
N LYS A 190 24.14 -21.61 -13.07
CA LYS A 190 25.47 -22.10 -12.79
C LYS A 190 25.40 -23.62 -12.85
N SER A 191 25.85 -24.13 -13.99
CA SER A 191 26.19 -25.54 -14.20
C SER A 191 27.01 -26.06 -13.01
N VAL A 192 26.38 -26.91 -12.20
CA VAL A 192 27.11 -27.79 -11.30
C VAL A 192 27.83 -28.81 -12.19
N GLN A 193 29.10 -28.61 -12.43
CA GLN A 193 29.96 -29.64 -13.02
C GLN A 193 30.09 -30.77 -12.00
N THR A 194 29.48 -31.88 -12.32
CA THR A 194 29.76 -33.16 -11.66
C THR A 194 31.20 -33.56 -11.95
N PRO A 195 32.02 -33.90 -10.95
CA PRO A 195 33.35 -34.45 -11.22
C PRO A 195 33.22 -35.82 -11.88
N ALA A 196 33.85 -35.98 -13.03
CA ALA A 196 33.95 -37.24 -13.72
C ALA A 196 34.73 -38.25 -12.86
N ASP A 197 34.10 -39.39 -12.63
CA ASP A 197 34.69 -40.57 -12.04
C ASP A 197 35.81 -41.09 -12.94
N LYS A 198 37.07 -41.03 -12.46
CA LYS A 198 38.24 -41.68 -13.04
C LYS A 198 38.48 -43.00 -12.28
N SER A 199 37.83 -44.03 -12.71
CA SER A 199 38.25 -45.41 -12.42
C SER A 199 38.83 -46.05 -13.69
N ALA A 200 40.12 -45.84 -13.91
CA ALA A 200 40.87 -46.64 -14.83
C ALA A 200 41.62 -47.72 -14.04
N GLY A 201 41.20 -48.94 -14.20
CA GLY A 201 41.88 -50.11 -13.61
C GLY A 201 43.23 -50.35 -14.30
N THR A 202 44.20 -50.66 -13.48
CA THR A 202 45.51 -51.17 -13.89
C THR A 202 45.51 -52.67 -13.63
N PRO A 203 45.86 -53.54 -14.56
CA PRO A 203 46.04 -54.98 -14.28
C PRO A 203 47.43 -55.21 -13.71
N LEU A 204 47.47 -56.06 -12.70
CA LEU A 204 48.72 -56.60 -12.15
C LEU A 204 49.11 -57.88 -12.94
N PRO A 205 50.44 -58.18 -12.96
CA PRO A 205 50.98 -59.38 -13.60
C PRO A 205 50.73 -60.67 -12.87
#